data_3eaab25700abffa8df0ee56844978727
#
_entry.id   3eaab25700abffa8df0ee56844978727
#
_cell.length_a   1.000
_cell.length_b   1.000
_cell.length_c   1.000
_cell.angle_alpha   90.00
_cell.angle_beta   90.00
_cell.angle_gamma   90.00
#
_symmetry.space_group_name_H-M   'P 1'
#
loop_
_entity.id
_entity.type
_entity.pdbx_description
1 polymer ?
#
loop_
_entity_poly.entity_id
_entity_poly.type
_entity_poly.pdbx_seq_one_letter_code
_entity_poly.pdbx_strand_id
1 'polypeptide(L)'
;TQHHPDTKVIVLTTFDDEDYVLGGIGAGASGFLLKDAEPEALLDAIRTVAGGDAVISPRATNRIVAKLAAPTEEAVALSPADRLALGELTEREREVLIAIARGWSNGEIAERMFISMPTVKTHVGRVLAKTQSRDRVHAALFAYRTGLVSRADLLDS
;
A
#
# COMPACT_ATOMS: atom_id res chain seq x y z
N THR A 1 1.95 -16.92 0.29
CA THR A 1 1.59 -15.78 1.15
C THR A 1 0.47 -16.13 2.14
N GLN A 2 -0.57 -16.88 1.76
CA GLN A 2 -1.63 -17.28 2.72
C GLN A 2 -1.10 -18.16 3.86
N HIS A 3 -0.09 -18.99 3.61
CA HIS A 3 0.54 -19.87 4.61
C HIS A 3 1.77 -19.25 5.31
N HIS A 4 2.30 -18.15 4.78
CA HIS A 4 3.49 -17.46 5.30
C HIS A 4 3.26 -15.94 5.25
N PRO A 5 2.57 -15.35 6.24
CA PRO A 5 2.18 -13.94 6.23
C PRO A 5 3.39 -12.98 6.20
N ASP A 6 4.51 -13.39 6.77
CA ASP A 6 5.74 -12.59 6.79
C ASP A 6 6.54 -12.63 5.48
N THR A 7 6.22 -13.56 4.58
CA THR A 7 6.90 -13.66 3.28
C THR A 7 6.39 -12.62 2.32
N LYS A 8 7.28 -11.76 1.86
CA LYS A 8 7.01 -10.73 0.85
C LYS A 8 7.41 -11.23 -0.52
N VAL A 9 6.63 -10.90 -1.54
CA VAL A 9 6.82 -11.38 -2.91
C VAL A 9 7.05 -10.23 -3.85
N ILE A 10 8.15 -10.25 -4.60
CA ILE A 10 8.41 -9.36 -5.72
C ILE A 10 8.28 -10.18 -7.00
N VAL A 11 7.43 -9.75 -7.90
CA VAL A 11 7.25 -10.39 -9.20
C VAL A 11 8.22 -9.78 -10.19
N LEU A 12 9.01 -10.64 -10.86
CA LEU A 12 9.82 -10.25 -12.01
C LEU A 12 9.07 -10.65 -13.29
N THR A 13 8.80 -9.69 -14.15
CA THR A 13 8.03 -9.89 -15.39
C THR A 13 8.74 -9.33 -16.60
N THR A 14 8.47 -9.89 -17.77
CA THR A 14 8.90 -9.35 -19.06
C THR A 14 7.87 -8.39 -19.66
N PHE A 15 6.68 -8.29 -19.06
CA PHE A 15 5.55 -7.52 -19.57
C PHE A 15 5.19 -6.39 -18.62
N ASP A 16 4.99 -5.21 -19.18
CA ASP A 16 4.51 -4.00 -18.50
C ASP A 16 2.97 -3.89 -18.62
N ASP A 17 2.28 -5.01 -18.46
CA ASP A 17 0.82 -5.05 -18.58
C ASP A 17 0.17 -4.84 -17.21
N GLU A 18 -0.67 -3.81 -17.10
CA GLU A 18 -1.38 -3.43 -15.88
C GLU A 18 -2.21 -4.58 -15.29
N ASP A 19 -2.80 -5.44 -16.14
CA ASP A 19 -3.65 -6.54 -15.67
C ASP A 19 -2.84 -7.64 -14.96
N TYR A 20 -1.59 -7.90 -15.39
CA TYR A 20 -0.69 -8.80 -14.68
C TYR A 20 -0.24 -8.23 -13.34
N VAL A 21 0.02 -6.92 -13.29
CA VAL A 21 0.39 -6.22 -12.04
C VAL A 21 -0.77 -6.27 -11.05
N LEU A 22 -2.00 -5.99 -11.52
CA LEU A 22 -3.22 -6.08 -10.72
C LEU A 22 -3.46 -7.47 -10.17
N GLY A 23 -3.37 -8.50 -11.03
CA GLY A 23 -3.53 -9.89 -10.64
C GLY A 23 -2.52 -10.32 -9.58
N GLY A 24 -1.26 -9.91 -9.73
CA GLY A 24 -0.19 -10.22 -8.78
C GLY A 24 -0.40 -9.55 -7.42
N ILE A 25 -0.81 -8.29 -7.39
CA ILE A 25 -1.10 -7.58 -6.14
C ILE A 25 -2.32 -8.19 -5.45
N GLY A 26 -3.38 -8.48 -6.20
CA GLY A 26 -4.55 -9.18 -5.68
C GLY A 26 -4.18 -10.55 -5.08
N ALA A 27 -3.19 -11.24 -5.67
CA ALA A 27 -2.61 -12.48 -5.14
C ALA A 27 -1.64 -12.27 -3.96
N GLY A 28 -1.30 -11.02 -3.64
CA GLY A 28 -0.48 -10.66 -2.48
C GLY A 28 0.98 -10.34 -2.79
N ALA A 29 1.33 -9.94 -4.01
CA ALA A 29 2.66 -9.43 -4.30
C ALA A 29 2.84 -8.03 -3.67
N SER A 30 4.06 -7.77 -3.19
CA SER A 30 4.47 -6.50 -2.57
C SER A 30 5.28 -5.63 -3.53
N GLY A 31 5.62 -6.15 -4.71
CA GLY A 31 6.38 -5.40 -5.71
C GLY A 31 6.41 -6.05 -7.08
N PHE A 32 6.73 -5.21 -8.08
CA PHE A 32 6.91 -5.60 -9.46
C PHE A 32 8.16 -4.95 -10.03
N LEU A 33 8.97 -5.74 -10.73
CA LEU A 33 10.08 -5.27 -11.54
C LEU A 33 10.04 -5.94 -12.91
N LEU A 34 10.56 -5.22 -13.89
CA LEU A 34 10.84 -5.80 -15.20
C LEU A 34 12.11 -6.68 -15.13
N LYS A 35 12.16 -7.75 -15.91
CA LYS A 35 13.32 -8.68 -15.93
C LYS A 35 14.59 -8.07 -16.53
N ASP A 36 14.47 -6.96 -17.25
CA ASP A 36 15.57 -6.15 -17.77
C ASP A 36 16.02 -5.04 -16.83
N ALA A 37 15.44 -4.96 -15.62
CA ALA A 37 15.88 -4.03 -14.60
C ALA A 37 17.34 -4.32 -14.19
N GLU A 38 18.10 -3.26 -13.96
CA GLU A 38 19.49 -3.34 -13.51
C GLU A 38 19.57 -4.08 -12.14
N PRO A 39 20.68 -4.83 -11.88
CA PRO A 39 20.84 -5.58 -10.63
C PRO A 39 20.70 -4.72 -9.38
N GLU A 40 21.17 -3.48 -9.42
CA GLU A 40 21.04 -2.51 -8.33
C GLU A 40 19.58 -2.19 -8.02
N ALA A 41 18.74 -2.06 -9.04
CA ALA A 41 17.31 -1.82 -8.87
C ALA A 41 16.61 -2.99 -8.18
N LEU A 42 17.02 -4.23 -8.48
CA LEU A 42 16.52 -5.42 -7.79
C LEU A 42 16.93 -5.44 -6.31
N LEU A 43 18.19 -5.09 -5.99
CA LEU A 43 18.66 -5.04 -4.61
C LEU A 43 17.92 -3.97 -3.81
N ASP A 44 17.69 -2.81 -4.40
CA ASP A 44 16.93 -1.72 -3.76
C ASP A 44 15.46 -2.09 -3.59
N ALA A 45 14.87 -2.79 -4.55
CA ALA A 45 13.53 -3.34 -4.45
C ALA A 45 13.40 -4.30 -3.26
N ILE A 46 14.35 -5.23 -3.09
CA ILE A 46 14.36 -6.17 -1.97
C ILE A 46 14.43 -5.42 -0.63
N ARG A 47 15.30 -4.42 -0.51
CA ARG A 47 15.42 -3.60 0.70
C ARG A 47 14.16 -2.81 0.99
N THR A 48 13.56 -2.23 -0.03
CA THR A 48 12.32 -1.44 0.05
C THR A 48 11.17 -2.31 0.54
N VAL A 49 10.97 -3.48 -0.07
CA VAL A 49 9.91 -4.42 0.29
C VAL A 49 10.13 -5.01 1.68
N ALA A 50 11.37 -5.31 2.05
CA ALA A 50 11.70 -5.76 3.40
C ALA A 50 11.38 -4.69 4.46
N GLY A 51 11.49 -3.41 4.11
CA GLY A 51 11.12 -2.28 4.97
C GLY A 51 9.61 -2.01 5.09
N GLY A 52 8.76 -2.78 4.38
CA GLY A 52 7.30 -2.60 4.40
C GLY A 52 6.77 -1.64 3.32
N ASP A 53 7.66 -1.05 2.52
CA ASP A 53 7.28 -0.26 1.35
C ASP A 53 7.01 -1.17 0.14
N ALA A 54 6.36 -0.62 -0.89
CA ALA A 54 6.11 -1.34 -2.13
C ALA A 54 7.02 -0.85 -3.25
N VAL A 55 7.45 -1.75 -4.11
CA VAL A 55 8.21 -1.43 -5.33
C VAL A 55 7.25 -1.29 -6.50
N ILE A 56 6.40 -0.31 -6.38
CA ILE A 56 5.52 0.18 -7.44
C ILE A 56 5.52 1.69 -7.25
N SER A 57 5.59 2.44 -8.34
CA SER A 57 5.55 3.89 -8.20
C SER A 57 4.29 4.32 -7.43
N PRO A 58 4.33 5.33 -6.57
CA PRO A 58 3.18 5.78 -5.80
C PRO A 58 1.95 6.05 -6.68
N ARG A 59 2.14 6.59 -7.87
CA ARG A 59 1.08 6.84 -8.85
C ARG A 59 0.48 5.56 -9.45
N ALA A 60 1.31 4.53 -9.68
CA ALA A 60 0.83 3.23 -10.14
C ALA A 60 0.06 2.52 -9.01
N THR A 61 0.51 2.63 -7.76
CA THR A 61 -0.20 2.12 -6.58
C THR A 61 -1.62 2.66 -6.53
N ASN A 62 -1.83 3.95 -6.72
CA ASN A 62 -3.16 4.55 -6.70
C ASN A 62 -4.09 4.01 -7.79
N ARG A 63 -3.59 3.84 -9.02
CA ARG A 63 -4.37 3.27 -10.13
C ARG A 63 -4.77 1.83 -9.85
N ILE A 64 -3.83 1.04 -9.34
CA ILE A 64 -4.03 -0.36 -8.98
C ILE A 64 -5.05 -0.49 -7.85
N VAL A 65 -4.89 0.29 -6.79
CA VAL A 65 -5.82 0.32 -5.67
C VAL A 65 -7.22 0.76 -6.13
N ALA A 66 -7.32 1.78 -6.98
CA ALA A 66 -8.60 2.24 -7.50
C ALA A 66 -9.32 1.18 -8.35
N LYS A 67 -8.58 0.34 -9.10
CA LYS A 67 -9.15 -0.79 -9.85
C LYS A 67 -9.57 -1.96 -8.95
N LEU A 68 -8.73 -2.33 -7.97
CA LEU A 68 -9.00 -3.43 -7.03
C LEU A 68 -10.08 -3.07 -5.99
N ALA A 69 -10.19 -1.80 -5.65
CA ALA A 69 -11.24 -1.25 -4.78
C ALA A 69 -12.51 -0.86 -5.55
N ALA A 70 -12.64 -1.26 -6.84
CA ALA A 70 -13.88 -1.04 -7.58
C ALA A 70 -15.06 -1.62 -6.80
N PRO A 71 -16.15 -0.88 -6.57
CA PRO A 71 -17.29 -1.41 -5.89
C PRO A 71 -17.86 -2.56 -6.71
N THR A 72 -17.82 -3.77 -6.19
CA THR A 72 -18.93 -4.69 -6.40
C THR A 72 -20.17 -3.96 -5.83
N GLU A 73 -21.27 -3.93 -6.55
CA GLU A 73 -22.51 -3.18 -6.23
C GLU A 73 -23.13 -3.50 -4.84
N GLU A 74 -22.52 -4.36 -4.07
CA GLU A 74 -22.82 -4.55 -2.66
C GLU A 74 -21.88 -3.67 -1.83
N ALA A 75 -22.44 -2.63 -1.22
CA ALA A 75 -21.78 -1.91 -0.13
C ALA A 75 -21.48 -2.93 0.98
N VAL A 76 -20.30 -3.57 0.90
CA VAL A 76 -19.88 -4.56 1.87
C VAL A 76 -19.75 -3.85 3.21
N ALA A 77 -20.66 -4.13 4.11
CA ALA A 77 -20.59 -3.64 5.47
C ALA A 77 -19.19 -3.99 6.01
N LEU A 78 -18.49 -2.98 6.53
CA LEU A 78 -17.16 -3.14 7.14
C LEU A 78 -17.14 -4.37 8.04
N SER A 79 -16.17 -5.26 7.84
CA SER A 79 -16.01 -6.41 8.70
C SER A 79 -15.79 -5.96 10.16
N PRO A 80 -16.20 -6.74 11.16
CA PRO A 80 -15.93 -6.43 12.56
C PRO A 80 -14.43 -6.20 12.83
N ALA A 81 -13.57 -6.97 12.16
CA ALA A 81 -12.11 -6.85 12.26
C ALA A 81 -11.62 -5.50 11.69
N ASP A 82 -12.12 -5.09 10.52
CA ASP A 82 -11.74 -3.80 9.92
C ASP A 82 -12.19 -2.61 10.77
N ARG A 83 -13.39 -2.69 11.38
CA ARG A 83 -13.87 -1.65 12.31
C ARG A 83 -12.98 -1.54 13.54
N LEU A 84 -12.57 -2.67 14.09
CA LEU A 84 -11.69 -2.69 15.26
C LEU A 84 -10.33 -2.08 14.90
N ALA A 85 -9.72 -2.52 13.81
CA ALA A 85 -8.44 -2.01 13.33
C ALA A 85 -8.48 -0.48 13.07
N LEU A 86 -9.55 0.03 12.47
CA LEU A 86 -9.74 1.48 12.30
C LEU A 86 -9.86 2.21 13.64
N GLY A 87 -10.53 1.60 14.63
CA GLY A 87 -10.69 2.18 15.97
C GLY A 87 -9.39 2.22 16.77
N GLU A 88 -8.45 1.33 16.50
CA GLU A 88 -7.13 1.27 17.15
C GLU A 88 -6.15 2.31 16.61
N LEU A 89 -6.39 2.88 15.41
CA LEU A 89 -5.53 3.90 14.85
C LEU A 89 -5.67 5.22 15.62
N THR A 90 -4.53 5.78 16.02
CA THR A 90 -4.49 7.16 16.49
C THR A 90 -4.82 8.12 15.34
N GLU A 91 -5.17 9.35 15.67
CA GLU A 91 -5.47 10.38 14.66
C GLU A 91 -4.28 10.56 13.70
N ARG A 92 -3.07 10.58 14.22
CA ARG A 92 -1.84 10.70 13.43
C ARG A 92 -1.57 9.49 12.53
N GLU A 93 -1.83 8.30 13.00
CA GLU A 93 -1.72 7.07 12.21
C GLU A 93 -2.79 7.02 11.10
N ARG A 94 -3.98 7.54 11.38
CA ARG A 94 -5.06 7.66 10.40
C ARG A 94 -4.69 8.65 9.29
N GLU A 95 -4.11 9.79 9.61
CA GLU A 95 -3.59 10.76 8.63
C GLU A 95 -2.50 10.13 7.75
N VAL A 96 -1.58 9.38 8.35
CA VAL A 96 -0.53 8.66 7.61
C VAL A 96 -1.14 7.59 6.70
N LEU A 97 -2.15 6.86 7.13
CA LEU A 97 -2.84 5.87 6.31
C LEU A 97 -3.55 6.52 5.11
N ILE A 98 -4.18 7.68 5.31
CA ILE A 98 -4.77 8.47 4.22
C ILE A 98 -3.69 8.92 3.23
N ALA A 99 -2.55 9.41 3.73
CA ALA A 99 -1.43 9.82 2.88
C ALA A 99 -0.86 8.65 2.06
N ILE A 100 -0.74 7.47 2.67
CA ILE A 100 -0.37 6.22 1.97
C ILE A 100 -1.38 5.91 0.86
N ALA A 101 -2.67 5.97 1.15
CA ALA A 101 -3.73 5.68 0.18
C ALA A 101 -3.78 6.70 -0.98
N ARG A 102 -3.38 7.95 -0.72
CA ARG A 102 -3.19 8.99 -1.74
C ARG A 102 -1.90 8.82 -2.55
N GLY A 103 -1.08 7.82 -2.23
CA GLY A 103 0.14 7.49 -2.95
C GLY A 103 1.34 8.39 -2.61
N TRP A 104 1.32 9.10 -1.48
CA TRP A 104 2.46 9.93 -1.09
C TRP A 104 3.61 9.04 -0.64
N SER A 105 4.81 9.30 -1.13
CA SER A 105 6.04 8.68 -0.64
C SER A 105 6.31 9.06 0.82
N ASN A 106 7.19 8.33 1.49
CA ASN A 106 7.60 8.69 2.85
C ASN A 106 8.24 10.08 2.93
N GLY A 107 8.93 10.51 1.85
CA GLY A 107 9.47 11.88 1.73
C GLY A 107 8.37 12.94 1.70
N GLU A 108 7.36 12.76 0.84
CA GLU A 108 6.21 13.67 0.75
C GLU A 108 5.40 13.71 2.04
N ILE A 109 5.24 12.57 2.73
CA ILE A 109 4.61 12.51 4.05
C ILE A 109 5.43 13.33 5.07
N ALA A 110 6.76 13.17 5.10
CA ALA A 110 7.64 13.91 5.99
C ALA A 110 7.51 15.42 5.78
N GLU A 111 7.56 15.86 4.53
CA GLU A 111 7.41 17.29 4.17
C GLU A 111 6.04 17.84 4.54
N ARG A 112 4.97 17.21 4.07
CA ARG A 112 3.60 17.72 4.23
C ARG A 112 3.10 17.68 5.67
N MET A 113 3.57 16.70 6.45
CA MET A 113 3.19 16.55 7.86
C MET A 113 4.19 17.22 8.81
N PHE A 114 5.26 17.83 8.31
CA PHE A 114 6.32 18.51 9.07
C PHE A 114 6.94 17.60 10.15
N ILE A 115 7.25 16.35 9.79
CA ILE A 115 7.89 15.37 10.66
C ILE A 115 9.13 14.76 10.02
N SER A 116 10.00 14.19 10.84
CA SER A 116 11.23 13.56 10.36
C SER A 116 10.97 12.24 9.63
N MET A 117 11.84 11.86 8.72
CA MET A 117 11.77 10.56 8.01
C MET A 117 11.72 9.36 8.97
N PRO A 118 12.52 9.28 10.06
CA PRO A 118 12.40 8.21 11.05
C PRO A 118 11.01 8.17 11.70
N THR A 119 10.40 9.33 11.96
CA THR A 119 9.05 9.44 12.52
C THR A 119 8.00 8.89 11.55
N VAL A 120 8.11 9.23 10.25
CA VAL A 120 7.24 8.66 9.21
C VAL A 120 7.33 7.14 9.21
N LYS A 121 8.55 6.59 9.17
CA LYS A 121 8.77 5.13 9.17
C LYS A 121 8.14 4.46 10.41
N THR A 122 8.23 5.11 11.57
CA THR A 122 7.60 4.62 12.80
C THR A 122 6.07 4.58 12.67
N HIS A 123 5.46 5.65 12.15
CA HIS A 123 4.02 5.70 11.95
C HIS A 123 3.56 4.69 10.90
N VAL A 124 4.26 4.58 9.76
CA VAL A 124 3.98 3.58 8.74
C VAL A 124 4.02 2.17 9.34
N GLY A 125 5.07 1.82 10.08
CA GLY A 125 5.17 0.51 10.73
C GLY A 125 4.01 0.22 11.69
N ARG A 126 3.58 1.21 12.48
CA ARG A 126 2.42 1.07 13.38
C ARG A 126 1.11 0.91 12.62
N VAL A 127 0.92 1.67 11.53
CA VAL A 127 -0.24 1.53 10.64
C VAL A 127 -0.30 0.11 10.07
N LEU A 128 0.81 -0.39 9.50
CA LEU A 128 0.88 -1.74 8.95
C LEU A 128 0.52 -2.81 10.00
N ALA A 129 1.08 -2.68 11.21
CA ALA A 129 0.82 -3.63 12.29
C ALA A 129 -0.66 -3.62 12.72
N LYS A 130 -1.25 -2.44 12.97
CA LYS A 130 -2.63 -2.30 13.45
C LYS A 130 -3.67 -2.69 12.40
N THR A 131 -3.41 -2.40 11.12
CA THR A 131 -4.28 -2.79 10.01
C THR A 131 -4.02 -4.21 9.50
N GLN A 132 -3.05 -4.91 10.09
CA GLN A 132 -2.58 -6.23 9.65
C GLN A 132 -2.19 -6.25 8.17
N SER A 133 -1.72 -5.11 7.68
CA SER A 133 -1.26 -4.95 6.30
C SER A 133 0.20 -5.36 6.20
N ARG A 134 0.51 -6.24 5.24
CA ARG A 134 1.89 -6.74 5.06
C ARG A 134 2.84 -5.69 4.46
N ASP A 135 2.30 -4.73 3.74
CA ASP A 135 3.03 -3.68 3.07
C ASP A 135 2.13 -2.47 2.77
N ARG A 136 2.73 -1.44 2.19
CA ARG A 136 2.09 -0.18 1.84
C ARG A 136 0.90 -0.31 0.91
N VAL A 137 0.97 -1.23 -0.08
CA VAL A 137 -0.12 -1.44 -1.04
C VAL A 137 -1.34 -2.00 -0.32
N HIS A 138 -1.13 -2.98 0.57
CA HIS A 138 -2.20 -3.58 1.36
C HIS A 138 -2.79 -2.60 2.37
N ALA A 139 -2.00 -1.68 2.92
CA ALA A 139 -2.51 -0.58 3.74
C ALA A 139 -3.39 0.37 2.93
N ALA A 140 -2.98 0.73 1.70
CA ALA A 140 -3.81 1.53 0.81
C ALA A 140 -5.12 0.82 0.47
N LEU A 141 -5.07 -0.47 0.11
CA LEU A 141 -6.28 -1.28 -0.13
C LEU A 141 -7.20 -1.32 1.10
N PHE A 142 -6.63 -1.43 2.30
CA PHE A 142 -7.39 -1.37 3.54
C PHE A 142 -8.12 -0.03 3.70
N ALA A 143 -7.44 1.12 3.44
CA ALA A 143 -8.05 2.45 3.53
C ALA A 143 -9.23 2.61 2.58
N TYR A 144 -9.13 2.10 1.34
CA TYR A 144 -10.23 2.12 0.37
C TYR A 144 -11.36 1.18 0.76
N ARG A 145 -11.05 -0.06 1.14
CA ARG A 145 -12.04 -1.05 1.54
C ARG A 145 -12.85 -0.58 2.74
N THR A 146 -12.23 0.15 3.65
CA THR A 146 -12.88 0.67 4.86
C THR A 146 -13.59 2.01 4.64
N GLY A 147 -13.53 2.59 3.44
CA GLY A 147 -14.14 3.87 3.13
C GLY A 147 -13.45 5.07 3.80
N LEU A 148 -12.23 4.87 4.35
CA LEU A 148 -11.43 5.96 4.91
C LEU A 148 -10.98 6.95 3.83
N VAL A 149 -10.81 6.46 2.62
CA VAL A 149 -10.48 7.25 1.41
C VAL A 149 -11.43 6.83 0.30
N SER A 150 -11.98 7.79 -0.43
CA SER A 150 -12.85 7.58 -1.57
C SER A 150 -12.09 7.71 -2.89
N ARG A 151 -12.71 7.24 -4.00
CA ARG A 151 -12.15 7.45 -5.35
C ARG A 151 -12.03 8.93 -5.73
N ALA A 152 -12.92 9.77 -5.21
CA ALA A 152 -12.88 11.21 -5.46
C ALA A 152 -11.60 11.84 -4.91
N ASP A 153 -11.09 11.32 -3.78
CA ASP A 153 -9.85 11.82 -3.15
C ASP A 153 -8.58 11.54 -3.96
N LEU A 154 -8.67 10.69 -5.00
CA LEU A 154 -7.55 10.39 -5.92
C LEU A 154 -7.40 11.39 -7.06
N LEU A 155 -8.49 12.06 -7.43
CA LEU A 155 -8.53 12.94 -8.60
C LEU A 155 -8.09 14.37 -8.26
N ASP A 156 -8.01 14.69 -6.96
CA ASP A 156 -7.64 16.00 -6.45
C ASP A 156 -6.16 16.09 -5.97
N SER A 157 -5.29 15.16 -6.43
CA SER A 157 -3.88 15.07 -6.01
C SER A 157 -2.91 15.39 -7.12
#